data_a7c3c91d33f556200da8e6d566cf7ec1
#
_entry.id   a7c3c91d33f556200da8e6d566cf7ec1
#
_cell.length_a   1.000
_cell.length_b   1.000
_cell.length_c   1.000
_cell.angle_alpha   90.00
_cell.angle_beta   90.00
_cell.angle_gamma   90.00
#
_symmetry.space_group_name_H-M   'P 1'
#
loop_
_entity.id
_entity.type
_entity.pdbx_description
1 polymer ?
#
loop_
_entity_poly.entity_id
_entity_poly.type
_entity_poly.pdbx_seq_one_letter_code
_entity_poly.pdbx_strand_id
1 'polypeptide(L)'
;MIDRKFIGRALPEFSARVEAGALRFFAKAIGQTDPIYVDEAAAREAGHPALPLPPTYLLSLQILQPSTAWRQQLGIVPQRVLHGEQSFVYHHMAYCGDTLRFLGRIA
;
A
#
# COMPACT_ATOMS: atom_id res chain seq x y z
N MET A 1 2.02 15.55 19.53
CA MET A 1 2.52 14.16 19.64
C MET A 1 1.36 13.24 20.02
N ILE A 2 1.29 12.07 19.41
CA ILE A 2 0.26 11.08 19.73
C ILE A 2 0.51 10.53 21.13
N ASP A 3 -0.54 10.48 21.97
CA ASP A 3 -0.46 9.93 23.32
C ASP A 3 -0.12 8.43 23.28
N ARG A 4 0.80 8.00 24.14
CA ARG A 4 1.23 6.61 24.26
C ARG A 4 0.10 5.63 24.62
N LYS A 5 -1.00 6.11 25.20
CA LYS A 5 -2.19 5.28 25.49
C LYS A 5 -2.79 4.63 24.24
N PHE A 6 -2.53 5.18 23.05
CA PHE A 6 -3.03 4.64 21.79
C PHE A 6 -2.16 3.51 21.22
N ILE A 7 -0.99 3.22 21.81
CA ILE A 7 -0.16 2.11 21.37
C ILE A 7 -0.94 0.80 21.46
N GLY A 8 -0.95 0.03 20.36
CA GLY A 8 -1.69 -1.22 20.24
C GLY A 8 -3.13 -1.04 19.79
N ARG A 9 -3.63 0.19 19.67
CA ARG A 9 -5.00 0.44 19.19
C ARG A 9 -5.14 0.01 17.74
N ALA A 10 -6.17 -0.79 17.47
CA ALA A 10 -6.51 -1.18 16.10
C ALA A 10 -7.07 0.00 15.33
N LEU A 11 -6.64 0.16 14.08
CA LEU A 11 -7.19 1.13 13.14
C LEU A 11 -8.37 0.52 12.39
N PRO A 12 -9.26 1.35 11.82
CA PRO A 12 -10.35 0.84 10.99
C PRO A 12 -9.82 -0.02 9.86
N GLU A 13 -10.41 -1.19 9.69
CA GLU A 13 -10.10 -2.11 8.60
C GLU A 13 -10.62 -1.54 7.28
N PHE A 14 -9.87 -1.73 6.21
CA PHE A 14 -10.34 -1.43 4.87
C PHE A 14 -9.78 -2.43 3.87
N SER A 15 -10.44 -2.54 2.71
CA SER A 15 -10.01 -3.38 1.61
C SER A 15 -9.78 -2.54 0.37
N ALA A 16 -8.84 -2.96 -0.46
CA ALA A 16 -8.55 -2.31 -1.73
C ALA A 16 -8.27 -3.37 -2.80
N ARG A 17 -8.83 -3.17 -3.98
CA ARG A 17 -8.56 -4.00 -5.13
C ARG A 17 -7.35 -3.45 -5.89
N VAL A 18 -6.49 -4.34 -6.34
CA VAL A 18 -5.32 -3.98 -7.14
C VAL A 18 -5.70 -3.91 -8.61
N GLU A 19 -5.59 -2.72 -9.21
CA GLU A 19 -5.96 -2.45 -10.60
C GLU A 19 -4.73 -2.32 -11.49
N ALA A 20 -4.78 -2.92 -12.69
CA ALA A 20 -3.66 -2.95 -13.62
C ALA A 20 -3.21 -1.53 -14.05
N GLY A 21 -4.17 -0.65 -14.33
CA GLY A 21 -3.87 0.72 -14.74
C GLY A 21 -3.11 1.49 -13.65
N ALA A 22 -3.52 1.32 -12.39
CA ALA A 22 -2.86 1.95 -11.26
C ALA A 22 -1.44 1.41 -11.05
N LEU A 23 -1.23 0.11 -11.23
CA LEU A 23 0.10 -0.49 -11.15
C LEU A 23 1.04 0.03 -12.23
N ARG A 24 0.57 0.11 -13.47
CA ARG A 24 1.36 0.63 -14.58
C ARG A 24 1.74 2.10 -14.38
N PHE A 25 0.77 2.89 -13.94
CA PHE A 25 1.01 4.30 -13.63
C PHE A 25 2.06 4.46 -12.53
N PHE A 26 1.92 3.70 -11.45
CA PHE A 26 2.86 3.73 -10.34
C PHE A 26 4.27 3.32 -10.77
N ALA A 27 4.41 2.23 -11.52
CA ALA A 27 5.70 1.77 -12.03
C ALA A 27 6.38 2.85 -12.86
N LYS A 28 5.63 3.51 -13.73
CA LYS A 28 6.13 4.63 -14.53
C LYS A 28 6.57 5.80 -13.66
N ALA A 29 5.76 6.15 -12.66
CA ALA A 29 6.04 7.29 -11.77
C ALA A 29 7.33 7.12 -10.96
N ILE A 30 7.66 5.89 -10.55
CA ILE A 30 8.88 5.60 -9.79
C ILE A 30 10.08 5.24 -10.68
N GLY A 31 9.93 5.29 -12.01
CA GLY A 31 11.01 4.93 -12.94
C GLY A 31 11.34 3.44 -13.00
N GLN A 32 10.38 2.57 -12.65
CA GLN A 32 10.56 1.12 -12.74
C GLN A 32 10.54 0.69 -14.21
N THR A 33 11.60 0.03 -14.65
CA THR A 33 11.80 -0.36 -16.05
C THR A 33 11.62 -1.86 -16.30
N ASP A 34 11.47 -2.67 -15.25
CA ASP A 34 11.29 -4.11 -15.42
C ASP A 34 9.92 -4.39 -16.06
N PRO A 35 9.87 -5.09 -17.22
CA PRO A 35 8.62 -5.37 -17.92
C PRO A 35 7.58 -6.14 -17.12
N ILE A 36 7.97 -6.91 -16.11
CA ILE A 36 7.04 -7.71 -15.30
C ILE A 36 5.98 -6.85 -14.60
N TYR A 37 6.26 -5.58 -14.35
CA TYR A 37 5.34 -4.67 -13.66
C TYR A 37 4.35 -3.94 -14.58
N VAL A 38 4.56 -4.00 -15.89
CA VAL A 38 3.73 -3.26 -16.86
C VAL A 38 3.18 -4.13 -18.00
N ASP A 39 3.77 -5.28 -18.27
CA ASP A 39 3.39 -6.19 -19.35
C ASP A 39 2.99 -7.54 -18.78
N GLU A 40 1.71 -7.89 -18.94
CA GLU A 40 1.17 -9.15 -18.42
C GLU A 40 1.84 -10.38 -19.03
N ALA A 41 2.16 -10.33 -20.31
CA ALA A 41 2.85 -11.44 -20.99
C ALA A 41 4.25 -11.63 -20.40
N ALA A 42 4.99 -10.56 -20.17
CA ALA A 42 6.30 -10.62 -19.54
C ALA A 42 6.21 -11.15 -18.10
N ALA A 43 5.19 -10.75 -17.35
CA ALA A 43 4.97 -11.26 -15.99
C ALA A 43 4.71 -12.78 -16.00
N ARG A 44 3.87 -13.26 -16.90
CA ARG A 44 3.58 -14.70 -17.03
C ARG A 44 4.80 -15.50 -17.46
N GLU A 45 5.59 -14.99 -18.39
CA GLU A 45 6.84 -15.62 -18.83
C GLU A 45 7.83 -15.73 -17.67
N ALA A 46 7.85 -14.78 -16.76
CA ALA A 46 8.67 -14.80 -15.56
C ALA A 46 8.11 -15.70 -14.44
N GLY A 47 6.94 -16.34 -14.64
CA GLY A 47 6.32 -17.25 -13.68
C GLY A 47 5.26 -16.63 -12.80
N HIS A 48 4.83 -15.40 -13.07
CA HIS A 48 3.77 -14.73 -12.31
C HIS A 48 2.39 -14.95 -12.93
N PRO A 49 1.31 -15.11 -12.14
CA PRO A 49 -0.04 -15.30 -12.68
C PRO A 49 -0.65 -14.02 -13.25
N ALA A 50 -0.14 -12.86 -12.87
CA ALA A 50 -0.58 -11.53 -13.29
C ALA A 50 0.53 -10.53 -13.02
N LEU A 51 0.28 -9.23 -13.22
CA LEU A 51 1.24 -8.19 -12.85
C LEU A 51 1.49 -8.21 -11.34
N PRO A 52 2.73 -8.39 -10.88
CA PRO A 52 3.04 -8.28 -9.45
C PRO A 52 3.01 -6.81 -9.01
N LEU A 53 2.75 -6.58 -7.73
CA LEU A 53 2.87 -5.24 -7.16
C LEU A 53 4.34 -4.83 -7.09
N PRO A 54 4.68 -3.61 -7.53
CA PRO A 54 5.97 -3.04 -7.19
C PRO A 54 6.17 -2.98 -5.67
N PRO A 55 7.38 -3.16 -5.16
CA PRO A 55 7.61 -3.37 -3.71
C PRO A 55 7.04 -2.31 -2.78
N THR A 56 6.91 -1.06 -3.22
CA THR A 56 6.40 0.04 -2.37
C THR A 56 4.95 0.41 -2.64
N TYR A 57 4.26 -0.31 -3.54
CA TYR A 57 2.90 0.05 -3.95
C TYR A 57 1.87 -0.04 -2.82
N LEU A 58 2.09 -0.89 -1.83
CA LEU A 58 1.17 -1.03 -0.69
C LEU A 58 0.98 0.29 0.07
N LEU A 59 1.99 1.13 0.13
CA LEU A 59 1.87 2.46 0.75
C LEU A 59 0.85 3.33 -0.02
N SER A 60 0.83 3.25 -1.35
CA SER A 60 -0.14 3.99 -2.17
C SER A 60 -1.57 3.58 -1.85
N LEU A 61 -1.83 2.28 -1.68
CA LEU A 61 -3.16 1.79 -1.28
C LEU A 61 -3.54 2.26 0.12
N GLN A 62 -2.60 2.29 1.04
CA GLN A 62 -2.82 2.79 2.39
C GLN A 62 -3.15 4.29 2.41
N ILE A 63 -2.49 5.08 1.59
CA ILE A 63 -2.75 6.52 1.45
C ILE A 63 -4.17 6.77 0.92
N LEU A 64 -4.65 5.91 0.01
CA LEU A 64 -5.97 6.03 -0.61
C LEU A 64 -7.10 5.39 0.20
N GLN A 65 -6.86 5.04 1.46
CA GLN A 65 -7.89 4.42 2.31
C GLN A 65 -9.17 5.27 2.37
N PRO A 66 -10.35 4.62 2.47
CA PRO A 66 -11.65 5.31 2.35
C PRO A 66 -11.91 6.37 3.43
N SER A 67 -11.35 6.18 4.62
CA SER A 67 -11.54 7.14 5.71
C SER A 67 -10.28 7.29 6.53
N THR A 68 -9.99 8.54 6.86
CA THR A 68 -8.87 8.90 7.75
C THR A 68 -9.35 9.62 9.01
N ALA A 69 -10.66 9.55 9.30
CA ALA A 69 -11.26 10.21 10.46
C ALA A 69 -10.62 9.78 11.80
N TRP A 70 -10.10 8.54 11.87
CA TRP A 70 -9.38 8.05 13.03
C TRP A 70 -8.17 8.92 13.42
N ARG A 71 -7.61 9.66 12.47
CA ARG A 71 -6.48 10.56 12.74
C ARG A 71 -6.87 11.68 13.69
N GLN A 72 -8.06 12.23 13.55
CA GLN A 72 -8.58 13.26 14.45
C GLN A 72 -8.74 12.72 15.87
N GLN A 73 -9.20 11.49 16.02
CA GLN A 73 -9.35 10.82 17.32
C GLN A 73 -8.01 10.65 18.04
N LEU A 74 -6.91 10.57 17.31
CA LEU A 74 -5.57 10.46 17.84
C LEU A 74 -4.88 11.82 18.05
N GLY A 75 -5.56 12.91 17.71
CA GLY A 75 -4.98 14.25 17.80
C GLY A 75 -3.96 14.57 16.73
N ILE A 76 -3.98 13.83 15.60
CA ILE A 76 -3.06 14.08 14.48
C ILE A 76 -3.52 15.29 13.69
N VAL A 77 -2.62 16.27 13.54
CA VAL A 77 -2.83 17.46 12.69
C VAL A 77 -2.13 17.20 11.36
N PRO A 78 -2.87 17.09 10.23
CA PRO A 78 -2.27 16.72 8.93
C PRO A 78 -1.09 17.60 8.51
N GLN A 79 -1.16 18.88 8.81
CA GLN A 79 -0.13 19.86 8.46
C GLN A 79 1.18 19.65 9.24
N ARG A 80 1.17 18.85 10.29
CA ARG A 80 2.34 18.55 11.13
C ARG A 80 2.86 17.15 10.92
N VAL A 81 2.33 16.41 9.93
CA VAL A 81 2.73 15.04 9.64
C VAL A 81 3.84 15.05 8.59
N LEU A 82 4.94 14.39 8.92
CA LEU A 82 6.03 14.10 7.97
C LEU A 82 6.18 12.58 7.89
N HIS A 83 6.39 12.08 6.67
CA HIS A 83 6.73 10.68 6.47
C HIS A 83 8.22 10.50 6.79
N GLY A 84 8.51 9.92 7.95
CA GLY A 84 9.89 9.70 8.39
C GLY A 84 10.50 8.44 7.81
N GLU A 85 9.80 7.33 7.97
CA GLU A 85 10.31 6.02 7.56
C GLU A 85 9.16 5.07 7.22
N GLN A 86 9.41 4.19 6.27
CA GLN A 86 8.50 3.11 5.89
C GLN A 86 9.31 1.85 5.61
N SER A 87 8.93 0.74 6.24
CA SER A 87 9.54 -0.55 5.96
C SER A 87 8.48 -1.59 5.60
N PHE A 88 8.88 -2.59 4.81
CA PHE A 88 8.02 -3.67 4.37
C PHE A 88 8.70 -5.02 4.61
N VAL A 89 7.91 -5.99 5.07
CA VAL A 89 8.33 -7.38 5.12
C VAL A 89 7.31 -8.19 4.30
N TYR A 90 7.74 -8.78 3.20
CA TYR A 90 6.87 -9.52 2.30
C TYR A 90 6.92 -11.02 2.61
N HIS A 91 5.78 -11.60 2.96
CA HIS A 91 5.64 -13.03 3.16
C HIS A 91 5.11 -13.74 1.91
N HIS A 92 4.32 -13.03 1.11
CA HIS A 92 3.73 -13.49 -0.14
C HIS A 92 3.68 -12.33 -1.14
N MET A 93 3.70 -12.68 -2.43
CA MET A 93 3.47 -11.71 -3.50
C MET A 93 1.99 -11.39 -3.63
N ALA A 94 1.68 -10.13 -3.94
CA ALA A 94 0.35 -9.72 -4.35
C ALA A 94 0.35 -9.36 -5.83
N TYR A 95 -0.79 -9.52 -6.50
CA TYR A 95 -0.92 -9.40 -7.94
C TYR A 95 -2.12 -8.54 -8.33
N CYS A 96 -2.08 -8.02 -9.54
CA CYS A 96 -3.21 -7.37 -10.16
C CYS A 96 -4.46 -8.27 -10.09
N GLY A 97 -5.59 -7.70 -9.72
CA GLY A 97 -6.86 -8.43 -9.55
C GLY A 97 -7.11 -8.91 -8.13
N ASP A 98 -6.09 -8.94 -7.26
CA ASP A 98 -6.25 -9.29 -5.86
C ASP A 98 -7.03 -8.20 -5.13
N THR A 99 -7.83 -8.62 -4.14
CA THR A 99 -8.42 -7.72 -3.14
C THR A 99 -7.62 -7.88 -1.85
N LEU A 100 -7.01 -6.79 -1.41
CA LEU A 100 -6.17 -6.78 -0.21
C LEU A 100 -6.93 -6.17 0.96
N ARG A 101 -6.85 -6.83 2.11
CA ARG A 101 -7.44 -6.35 3.35
C ARG A 101 -6.35 -5.76 4.24
N PHE A 102 -6.58 -4.55 4.72
CA PHE A 102 -5.64 -3.81 5.54
C PHE A 102 -6.09 -3.80 6.99
N LEU A 103 -5.25 -4.35 7.86
CA LEU A 103 -5.43 -4.38 9.30
C LEU A 103 -4.26 -3.63 9.93
N GLY A 104 -4.56 -2.48 10.54
CA GLY A 104 -3.52 -1.62 11.10
C GLY A 104 -3.59 -1.53 12.62
N ARG A 105 -2.46 -1.25 13.24
CA ARG A 105 -2.35 -0.93 14.67
C ARG A 105 -1.35 0.18 14.87
N ILE A 106 -1.56 0.94 15.93
CA ILE A 106 -0.57 1.91 16.41
C ILE A 106 0.54 1.14 17.12
N ALA A 107 1.77 1.36 16.68
CA ALA A 107 2.96 0.73 17.26
C ALA A 107 3.55 1.55 18.40
#